data_2e7be7ee3eaae1b37661519fbb6004ce
#
_entry.id   2e7be7ee3eaae1b37661519fbb6004ce
#
_cell.length_a   1.000
_cell.length_b   1.000
_cell.length_c   1.000
_cell.angle_alpha   90.00
_cell.angle_beta   90.00
_cell.angle_gamma   90.00
#
_symmetry.space_group_name_H-M   'P 1'
#
loop_
_entity.id
_entity.type
_entity.pdbx_description
1 polymer ?
#
loop_
_entity_poly.entity_id
_entity_poly.type
_entity_poly.pdbx_seq_one_letter_code
_entity_poly.pdbx_strand_id
1 'polypeptide(L)'
;ELHLIANNSYQGFEAQKLHLLFQATYYLNSGNYKSAIRYYQELINLFNDNQHLILNPPIYYLSAIQGILDSLCIAGLYHETPFFLSKLEELTQNEYSTEFILHLKTLIYIYKSNSLLQAGNFEQALELRDKQENELLKKVTSLGLESQLRLYLSFAVLGMYTKDYVQARKYMKKIFSLGKLFCAFPSYKIARLVNLL
;
A
#
# COMPACT_ATOMS: atom_id res chain seq x y z
N GLU A 1 -18.95 6.42 23.53
CA GLU A 1 -19.48 6.74 22.17
C GLU A 1 -18.99 5.75 21.11
N LEU A 2 -17.70 5.36 21.07
CA LEU A 2 -17.18 4.37 20.11
C LEU A 2 -17.83 2.98 20.26
N HIS A 3 -18.20 2.56 21.48
CA HIS A 3 -18.91 1.31 21.72
C HIS A 3 -20.33 1.29 21.13
N LEU A 4 -21.00 2.45 21.03
CA LEU A 4 -22.32 2.57 20.41
C LEU A 4 -22.27 2.39 18.88
N ILE A 5 -21.17 2.82 18.27
CA ILE A 5 -20.94 2.64 16.82
C ILE A 5 -20.63 1.17 16.51
N ALA A 6 -19.95 0.45 17.41
CA ALA A 6 -19.55 -0.94 17.20
C ALA A 6 -20.71 -1.95 17.27
N ASN A 7 -21.82 -1.61 17.91
CA ASN A 7 -22.93 -2.55 18.16
C ASN A 7 -24.18 -2.32 17.27
N ASN A 8 -24.15 -1.34 16.36
CA ASN A 8 -25.27 -1.10 15.47
C ASN A 8 -25.24 -2.07 14.28
N SER A 9 -26.34 -2.79 14.07
CA SER A 9 -26.56 -3.56 12.84
C SER A 9 -26.81 -2.56 11.69
N TYR A 10 -25.76 -2.27 10.91
CA TYR A 10 -25.89 -1.41 9.75
C TYR A 10 -26.66 -2.15 8.65
N GLN A 11 -27.79 -1.57 8.23
CA GLN A 11 -28.58 -2.07 7.11
C GLN A 11 -28.13 -1.34 5.83
N GLY A 12 -27.84 -2.12 4.78
CA GLY A 12 -27.45 -1.62 3.48
C GLY A 12 -25.93 -1.58 3.24
N PHE A 13 -25.56 -1.77 1.99
CA PHE A 13 -24.18 -1.91 1.51
C PHE A 13 -23.28 -0.72 1.90
N GLU A 14 -23.75 0.52 1.66
CA GLU A 14 -22.93 1.70 1.93
C GLU A 14 -22.62 1.88 3.42
N ALA A 15 -23.61 1.65 4.30
CA ALA A 15 -23.42 1.75 5.73
C ALA A 15 -22.47 0.66 6.26
N GLN A 16 -22.61 -0.58 5.79
CA GLN A 16 -21.71 -1.68 6.13
C GLN A 16 -20.29 -1.43 5.65
N LYS A 17 -20.12 -0.98 4.40
CA LYS A 17 -18.84 -0.61 3.80
C LYS A 17 -18.10 0.44 4.64
N LEU A 18 -18.77 1.53 4.97
CA LEU A 18 -18.17 2.62 5.76
C LEU A 18 -17.82 2.15 7.18
N HIS A 19 -18.70 1.37 7.81
CA HIS A 19 -18.44 0.81 9.13
C HIS A 19 -17.21 -0.09 9.14
N LEU A 20 -17.13 -1.06 8.23
CA LEU A 20 -16.00 -1.99 8.12
C LEU A 20 -14.69 -1.24 7.82
N LEU A 21 -14.72 -0.27 6.91
CA LEU A 21 -13.57 0.56 6.59
C LEU A 21 -13.09 1.36 7.81
N PHE A 22 -14.03 1.95 8.57
CA PHE A 22 -13.71 2.69 9.80
C PHE A 22 -13.06 1.77 10.85
N GLN A 23 -13.65 0.61 11.12
CA GLN A 23 -13.12 -0.35 12.08
C GLN A 23 -11.73 -0.85 11.67
N ALA A 24 -11.56 -1.23 10.41
CA ALA A 24 -10.28 -1.68 9.88
C ALA A 24 -9.17 -0.62 10.05
N THR A 25 -9.47 0.62 9.66
CA THR A 25 -8.54 1.75 9.77
C THR A 25 -8.23 2.09 11.24
N TYR A 26 -9.24 2.06 12.11
CA TYR A 26 -9.05 2.27 13.55
C TYR A 26 -8.08 1.24 14.14
N TYR A 27 -8.29 -0.06 13.86
CA TYR A 27 -7.42 -1.11 14.37
C TYR A 27 -6.01 -1.07 13.77
N LEU A 28 -5.88 -0.72 12.49
CA LEU A 28 -4.58 -0.50 11.86
C LEU A 28 -3.79 0.59 12.59
N ASN A 29 -4.42 1.74 12.83
CA ASN A 29 -3.77 2.89 13.49
C ASN A 29 -3.52 2.66 14.99
N SER A 30 -4.30 1.81 15.65
CA SER A 30 -4.09 1.43 17.05
C SER A 30 -3.06 0.30 17.23
N GLY A 31 -2.49 -0.24 16.15
CA GLY A 31 -1.51 -1.32 16.17
C GLY A 31 -2.10 -2.72 16.37
N ASN A 32 -3.41 -2.87 16.36
CA ASN A 32 -4.07 -4.18 16.41
C ASN A 32 -4.24 -4.76 15.00
N TYR A 33 -3.13 -5.18 14.38
CA TYR A 33 -3.09 -5.63 12.99
C TYR A 33 -3.97 -6.85 12.73
N LYS A 34 -4.11 -7.77 13.69
CA LYS A 34 -4.97 -8.94 13.56
C LYS A 34 -6.44 -8.55 13.39
N SER A 35 -6.92 -7.61 14.17
CA SER A 35 -8.29 -7.09 14.02
C SER A 35 -8.45 -6.28 12.74
N ALA A 36 -7.45 -5.48 12.36
CA ALA A 36 -7.46 -4.73 11.11
C ALA A 36 -7.60 -5.66 9.90
N ILE A 37 -6.79 -6.73 9.81
CA ILE A 37 -6.86 -7.73 8.74
C ILE A 37 -8.26 -8.35 8.67
N ARG A 38 -8.84 -8.73 9.82
CA ARG A 38 -10.19 -9.32 9.86
C ARG A 38 -11.23 -8.36 9.28
N TYR A 39 -11.27 -7.10 9.69
CA TYR A 39 -12.25 -6.15 9.19
C TYR A 39 -12.05 -5.79 7.72
N TYR A 40 -10.81 -5.69 7.25
CA TYR A 40 -10.54 -5.55 5.82
C TYR A 40 -10.98 -6.79 5.02
N GLN A 41 -10.82 -7.99 5.58
CA GLN A 41 -11.29 -9.22 4.94
C GLN A 41 -12.83 -9.28 4.86
N GLU A 42 -13.52 -8.88 5.93
CA GLU A 42 -14.98 -8.74 5.93
C GLU A 42 -15.44 -7.70 4.88
N LEU A 43 -14.68 -6.61 4.71
CA LEU A 43 -14.95 -5.61 3.67
C LEU A 43 -14.75 -6.18 2.26
N ILE A 44 -13.71 -6.98 2.03
CA ILE A 44 -13.51 -7.67 0.75
C ILE A 44 -14.66 -8.65 0.46
N ASN A 45 -15.11 -9.41 1.47
CA ASN A 45 -16.25 -10.31 1.32
C ASN A 45 -17.53 -9.54 0.98
N LEU A 46 -17.78 -8.42 1.65
CA LEU A 46 -18.92 -7.54 1.32
C LEU A 46 -18.90 -7.09 -0.15
N PHE A 47 -17.72 -6.74 -0.70
CA PHE A 47 -17.59 -6.40 -2.10
C PHE A 47 -17.82 -7.60 -3.03
N ASN A 48 -17.30 -8.78 -2.68
CA ASN A 48 -17.48 -9.99 -3.49
C ASN A 48 -18.96 -10.41 -3.58
N ASP A 49 -19.69 -10.23 -2.48
CA ASP A 49 -21.14 -10.54 -2.43
C ASP A 49 -21.99 -9.49 -3.16
N ASN A 50 -21.45 -8.30 -3.40
CA ASN A 50 -22.16 -7.15 -3.97
C ASN A 50 -21.40 -6.54 -5.18
N GLN A 51 -20.88 -7.37 -6.08
CA GLN A 51 -20.04 -6.92 -7.20
C GLN A 51 -20.68 -5.83 -8.07
N HIS A 52 -22.01 -5.86 -8.23
CA HIS A 52 -22.76 -4.88 -9.01
C HIS A 52 -22.78 -3.46 -8.37
N LEU A 53 -22.41 -3.34 -7.09
CA LEU A 53 -22.33 -2.06 -6.36
C LEU A 53 -20.89 -1.52 -6.28
N ILE A 54 -19.91 -2.23 -6.84
CA ILE A 54 -18.52 -1.77 -6.84
C ILE A 54 -18.36 -0.63 -7.85
N LEU A 55 -17.79 0.47 -7.40
CA LEU A 55 -17.44 1.59 -8.27
C LEU A 55 -16.37 1.20 -9.29
N ASN A 56 -16.38 1.85 -10.43
CA ASN A 56 -15.33 1.70 -11.45
C ASN A 56 -14.56 3.03 -11.58
N PRO A 57 -13.27 3.09 -11.20
CA PRO A 57 -12.42 2.02 -10.67
C PRO A 57 -12.77 1.61 -9.22
N PRO A 58 -12.39 0.39 -8.76
CA PRO A 58 -12.79 -0.16 -7.47
C PRO A 58 -11.91 0.36 -6.32
N ILE A 59 -11.97 1.65 -6.03
CA ILE A 59 -11.08 2.35 -5.09
C ILE A 59 -11.17 1.77 -3.67
N TYR A 60 -12.38 1.51 -3.17
CA TYR A 60 -12.56 0.97 -1.81
C TYR A 60 -12.12 -0.48 -1.69
N TYR A 61 -12.33 -1.29 -2.74
CA TYR A 61 -11.80 -2.65 -2.81
C TYR A 61 -10.27 -2.65 -2.79
N LEU A 62 -9.66 -1.77 -3.58
CA LEU A 62 -8.21 -1.56 -3.56
C LEU A 62 -7.71 -1.12 -2.18
N SER A 63 -8.42 -0.19 -1.52
CA SER A 63 -8.07 0.27 -0.17
C SER A 63 -8.12 -0.87 0.86
N ALA A 64 -9.07 -1.80 0.73
CA ALA A 64 -9.15 -2.97 1.60
C ALA A 64 -7.95 -3.92 1.41
N ILE A 65 -7.58 -4.23 0.16
CA ILE A 65 -6.40 -5.05 -0.15
C ILE A 65 -5.13 -4.37 0.37
N GLN A 66 -4.98 -3.07 0.12
CA GLN A 66 -3.83 -2.29 0.60
C GLN A 66 -3.74 -2.30 2.13
N GLY A 67 -4.85 -2.12 2.83
CA GLY A 67 -4.89 -2.16 4.30
C GLY A 67 -4.47 -3.53 4.87
N ILE A 68 -4.85 -4.63 4.21
CA ILE A 68 -4.37 -5.97 4.58
C ILE A 68 -2.86 -6.08 4.36
N LEU A 69 -2.37 -5.69 3.18
CA LEU A 69 -0.94 -5.77 2.86
C LEU A 69 -0.10 -4.91 3.81
N ASP A 70 -0.54 -3.70 4.14
CA ASP A 70 0.12 -2.84 5.13
C ASP A 70 0.13 -3.53 6.51
N SER A 71 -1.00 -4.11 6.95
CA SER A 71 -1.11 -4.83 8.22
C SER A 71 -0.18 -6.05 8.28
N LEU A 72 -0.13 -6.84 7.20
CA LEU A 72 0.74 -8.01 7.08
C LEU A 72 2.23 -7.62 7.12
N CYS A 73 2.61 -6.58 6.37
CA CYS A 73 3.99 -6.08 6.35
C CYS A 73 4.43 -5.58 7.73
N ILE A 74 3.59 -4.81 8.43
CA ILE A 74 3.91 -4.28 9.76
C ILE A 74 3.97 -5.42 10.80
N ALA A 75 3.09 -6.43 10.68
CA ALA A 75 3.10 -7.60 11.55
C ALA A 75 4.23 -8.60 11.23
N GLY A 76 5.00 -8.40 10.16
CA GLY A 76 6.06 -9.33 9.73
C GLY A 76 5.54 -10.61 9.06
N LEU A 77 4.27 -10.65 8.66
CA LEU A 77 3.61 -11.82 8.06
C LEU A 77 3.76 -11.83 6.52
N TYR A 78 4.98 -11.66 6.04
CA TYR A 78 5.27 -11.52 4.60
C TYR A 78 4.91 -12.75 3.77
N HIS A 79 4.85 -13.93 4.37
CA HIS A 79 4.47 -15.18 3.68
C HIS A 79 2.99 -15.22 3.26
N GLU A 80 2.14 -14.35 3.83
CA GLU A 80 0.73 -14.23 3.46
C GLU A 80 0.49 -13.20 2.34
N THR A 81 1.47 -12.35 2.04
CA THR A 81 1.31 -11.27 1.04
C THR A 81 1.08 -11.75 -0.39
N PRO A 82 1.61 -12.90 -0.88
CA PRO A 82 1.44 -13.34 -2.27
C PRO A 82 -0.03 -13.49 -2.68
N PHE A 83 -0.90 -13.95 -1.78
CA PHE A 83 -2.34 -14.10 -2.06
C PHE A 83 -2.99 -12.75 -2.37
N PHE A 84 -2.67 -11.71 -1.62
CA PHE A 84 -3.24 -10.37 -1.84
C PHE A 84 -2.56 -9.64 -3.00
N LEU A 85 -1.30 -9.93 -3.26
CA LEU A 85 -0.59 -9.43 -4.44
C LEU A 85 -1.22 -9.97 -5.73
N SER A 86 -1.60 -11.27 -5.80
CA SER A 86 -2.27 -11.81 -6.97
C SER A 86 -3.60 -11.09 -7.26
N LYS A 87 -4.35 -10.67 -6.22
CA LYS A 87 -5.57 -9.87 -6.39
C LYS A 87 -5.29 -8.48 -6.99
N LEU A 88 -4.18 -7.83 -6.62
CA LEU A 88 -3.75 -6.58 -7.26
C LEU A 88 -3.36 -6.82 -8.73
N GLU A 89 -2.69 -7.93 -9.03
CA GLU A 89 -2.32 -8.30 -10.40
C GLU A 89 -3.55 -8.58 -11.26
N GLU A 90 -4.56 -9.28 -10.73
CA GLU A 90 -5.85 -9.49 -11.41
C GLU A 90 -6.52 -8.16 -11.78
N LEU A 91 -6.48 -7.17 -10.89
CA LEU A 91 -7.03 -5.84 -11.19
C LEU A 91 -6.30 -5.15 -12.36
N THR A 92 -5.00 -5.41 -12.57
CA THR A 92 -4.27 -4.81 -13.70
C THR A 92 -4.70 -5.33 -15.07
N GLN A 93 -5.45 -6.43 -15.13
CA GLN A 93 -5.94 -7.01 -16.38
C GLN A 93 -7.24 -6.35 -16.89
N ASN A 94 -7.85 -5.49 -16.07
CA ASN A 94 -9.07 -4.80 -16.44
C ASN A 94 -8.79 -3.46 -17.14
N GLU A 95 -9.75 -2.98 -17.91
CA GLU A 95 -9.67 -1.70 -18.60
C GLU A 95 -9.94 -0.52 -17.65
N TYR A 96 -8.93 -0.12 -16.90
CA TYR A 96 -8.98 1.08 -16.06
C TYR A 96 -8.16 2.23 -16.66
N SER A 97 -8.31 3.43 -16.07
CA SER A 97 -7.48 4.58 -16.46
C SER A 97 -5.98 4.29 -16.28
N THR A 98 -5.17 4.95 -17.11
CA THR A 98 -3.70 4.80 -17.04
C THR A 98 -3.15 5.13 -15.65
N GLU A 99 -3.76 6.12 -14.97
CA GLU A 99 -3.38 6.54 -13.62
C GLU A 99 -3.69 5.46 -12.59
N PHE A 100 -4.86 4.82 -12.69
CA PHE A 100 -5.23 3.75 -11.77
C PHE A 100 -4.35 2.52 -11.97
N ILE A 101 -4.07 2.13 -13.22
CA ILE A 101 -3.12 1.04 -13.53
C ILE A 101 -1.72 1.36 -13.01
N LEU A 102 -1.25 2.60 -13.19
CA LEU A 102 0.05 3.02 -12.63
C LEU A 102 0.07 2.91 -11.10
N HIS A 103 -1.01 3.30 -10.44
CA HIS A 103 -1.14 3.16 -8.99
C HIS A 103 -1.08 1.69 -8.56
N LEU A 104 -1.82 0.78 -9.24
CA LEU A 104 -1.75 -0.67 -8.99
C LEU A 104 -0.32 -1.21 -9.15
N LYS A 105 0.34 -0.91 -10.27
CA LYS A 105 1.73 -1.33 -10.53
C LYS A 105 2.68 -0.82 -9.45
N THR A 106 2.49 0.42 -9.00
CA THR A 106 3.28 1.01 -7.91
C THR A 106 3.11 0.24 -6.60
N LEU A 107 1.88 -0.10 -6.22
CA LEU A 107 1.60 -0.90 -5.03
C LEU A 107 2.21 -2.30 -5.12
N ILE A 108 2.02 -2.98 -6.26
CA ILE A 108 2.59 -4.31 -6.51
C ILE A 108 4.12 -4.25 -6.36
N TYR A 109 4.77 -3.25 -6.96
CA TYR A 109 6.22 -3.06 -6.82
C TYR A 109 6.64 -2.91 -5.36
N ILE A 110 5.99 -2.00 -4.61
CA ILE A 110 6.34 -1.70 -3.22
C ILE A 110 6.24 -2.96 -2.35
N TYR A 111 5.13 -3.70 -2.42
CA TYR A 111 4.93 -4.87 -1.57
C TYR A 111 5.81 -6.05 -1.98
N LYS A 112 6.02 -6.29 -3.29
CA LYS A 112 6.97 -7.32 -3.76
C LYS A 112 8.39 -7.00 -3.32
N SER A 113 8.84 -5.75 -3.51
CA SER A 113 10.16 -5.31 -3.08
C SER A 113 10.34 -5.51 -1.58
N ASN A 114 9.37 -5.09 -0.76
CA ASN A 114 9.41 -5.29 0.69
C ASN A 114 9.50 -6.77 1.08
N SER A 115 8.70 -7.64 0.46
CA SER A 115 8.74 -9.08 0.73
C SER A 115 10.09 -9.70 0.36
N LEU A 116 10.68 -9.32 -0.77
CA LEU A 116 12.00 -9.79 -1.20
C LEU A 116 13.11 -9.32 -0.24
N LEU A 117 13.06 -8.05 0.18
CA LEU A 117 14.03 -7.51 1.13
C LEU A 117 13.97 -8.23 2.48
N GLN A 118 12.78 -8.49 3.00
CA GLN A 118 12.61 -9.20 4.27
C GLN A 118 13.02 -10.67 4.19
N ALA A 119 12.89 -11.29 3.00
CA ALA A 119 13.39 -12.63 2.74
C ALA A 119 14.91 -12.69 2.51
N GLY A 120 15.60 -11.55 2.46
CA GLY A 120 17.03 -11.48 2.14
C GLY A 120 17.36 -11.66 0.65
N ASN A 121 16.36 -11.66 -0.23
CA ASN A 121 16.48 -11.87 -1.66
C ASN A 121 16.85 -10.57 -2.40
N PHE A 122 18.00 -9.98 -2.07
CA PHE A 122 18.42 -8.67 -2.55
C PHE A 122 18.62 -8.61 -4.07
N GLU A 123 19.17 -9.68 -4.67
CA GLU A 123 19.37 -9.76 -6.11
C GLU A 123 18.05 -9.70 -6.88
N GLN A 124 17.05 -10.46 -6.44
CA GLN A 124 15.73 -10.44 -7.05
C GLN A 124 15.02 -9.08 -6.86
N ALA A 125 15.25 -8.42 -5.73
CA ALA A 125 14.73 -7.07 -5.48
C ALA A 125 15.37 -6.02 -6.42
N LEU A 126 16.67 -6.15 -6.72
CA LEU A 126 17.38 -5.33 -7.70
C LEU A 126 16.85 -5.58 -9.12
N GLU A 127 16.70 -6.84 -9.52
CA GLU A 127 16.14 -7.20 -10.83
C GLU A 127 14.71 -6.64 -11.00
N LEU A 128 13.89 -6.72 -9.95
CA LEU A 128 12.53 -6.16 -9.95
C LEU A 128 12.57 -4.64 -10.16
N ARG A 129 13.47 -3.94 -9.46
CA ARG A 129 13.70 -2.51 -9.63
C ARG A 129 14.08 -2.18 -11.07
N ASP A 130 15.11 -2.84 -11.59
CA ASP A 130 15.67 -2.54 -12.91
C ASP A 130 14.64 -2.74 -14.03
N LYS A 131 13.74 -3.70 -13.86
CA LYS A 131 12.63 -3.92 -14.80
C LYS A 131 11.55 -2.84 -14.73
N GLN A 132 11.29 -2.26 -13.55
CA GLN A 132 10.10 -1.43 -13.33
C GLN A 132 10.40 0.05 -13.06
N GLU A 133 11.62 0.41 -12.61
CA GLU A 133 11.98 1.78 -12.21
C GLU A 133 11.64 2.80 -13.29
N ASN A 134 12.07 2.57 -14.53
CA ASN A 134 11.86 3.50 -15.62
C ASN A 134 10.38 3.70 -15.96
N GLU A 135 9.58 2.63 -15.96
CA GLU A 135 8.14 2.70 -16.21
C GLU A 135 7.42 3.49 -15.12
N LEU A 136 7.69 3.15 -13.86
CA LEU A 136 7.06 3.78 -12.70
C LEU A 136 7.44 5.26 -12.57
N LEU A 137 8.72 5.60 -12.80
CA LEU A 137 9.21 6.96 -12.68
C LEU A 137 8.78 7.87 -13.83
N LYS A 138 8.57 7.34 -15.03
CA LYS A 138 8.18 8.15 -16.20
C LYS A 138 6.89 8.93 -15.99
N LYS A 139 5.97 8.40 -15.22
CA LYS A 139 4.65 8.98 -14.94
C LYS A 139 4.41 9.22 -13.45
N VAL A 140 5.45 9.26 -12.64
CA VAL A 140 5.33 9.33 -11.16
C VAL A 140 4.54 10.55 -10.70
N THR A 141 4.59 11.66 -11.43
CA THR A 141 3.87 12.90 -11.11
C THR A 141 2.35 12.79 -11.23
N SER A 142 1.83 11.78 -11.95
CA SER A 142 0.39 11.49 -11.98
C SER A 142 -0.10 10.69 -10.78
N LEU A 143 0.81 10.16 -9.94
CA LEU A 143 0.45 9.53 -8.67
C LEU A 143 0.15 10.57 -7.58
N GLY A 144 -0.74 10.23 -6.66
CA GLY A 144 -0.92 11.02 -5.44
C GLY A 144 0.37 11.11 -4.61
N LEU A 145 0.53 12.18 -3.83
CA LEU A 145 1.76 12.47 -3.05
C LEU A 145 2.19 11.30 -2.16
N GLU A 146 1.26 10.62 -1.52
CA GLU A 146 1.57 9.47 -0.66
C GLU A 146 2.17 8.31 -1.46
N SER A 147 1.62 8.02 -2.64
CA SER A 147 2.13 6.96 -3.52
C SER A 147 3.52 7.29 -4.05
N GLN A 148 3.77 8.56 -4.41
CA GLN A 148 5.10 9.03 -4.79
C GLN A 148 6.10 8.86 -3.64
N LEU A 149 5.72 9.28 -2.43
CA LEU A 149 6.55 9.15 -1.23
C LEU A 149 6.89 7.68 -0.94
N ARG A 150 5.88 6.80 -0.94
CA ARG A 150 6.05 5.36 -0.71
C ARG A 150 6.95 4.71 -1.76
N LEU A 151 6.79 5.08 -3.03
CA LEU A 151 7.62 4.58 -4.13
C LEU A 151 9.08 5.01 -3.98
N TYR A 152 9.34 6.29 -3.77
CA TYR A 152 10.71 6.78 -3.57
C TYR A 152 11.35 6.18 -2.32
N LEU A 153 10.57 6.02 -1.24
CA LEU A 153 11.05 5.38 -0.02
C LEU A 153 11.44 3.91 -0.28
N SER A 154 10.64 3.17 -1.05
CA SER A 154 10.96 1.78 -1.42
C SER A 154 12.28 1.69 -2.20
N PHE A 155 12.52 2.59 -3.16
CA PHE A 155 13.81 2.65 -3.88
C PHE A 155 14.97 3.05 -2.96
N ALA A 156 14.76 3.99 -2.04
CA ALA A 156 15.80 4.42 -1.10
C ALA A 156 16.18 3.28 -0.14
N VAL A 157 15.18 2.58 0.41
CA VAL A 157 15.38 1.45 1.32
C VAL A 157 16.11 0.30 0.62
N LEU A 158 15.73 -0.02 -0.62
CA LEU A 158 16.46 -1.01 -1.41
C LEU A 158 17.94 -0.63 -1.57
N GLY A 159 18.23 0.64 -1.91
CA GLY A 159 19.60 1.13 -2.00
C GLY A 159 20.38 1.00 -0.68
N MET A 160 19.72 1.21 0.47
CA MET A 160 20.35 0.99 1.79
C MET A 160 20.70 -0.49 2.02
N TYR A 161 19.76 -1.41 1.77
CA TYR A 161 19.98 -2.84 1.95
C TYR A 161 21.07 -3.39 1.02
N THR A 162 21.17 -2.85 -0.19
CA THR A 162 22.18 -3.28 -1.19
C THR A 162 23.48 -2.48 -1.12
N LYS A 163 23.61 -1.57 -0.14
CA LYS A 163 24.76 -0.66 0.05
C LYS A 163 25.02 0.29 -1.13
N ASP A 164 24.01 0.49 -1.98
CA ASP A 164 24.03 1.52 -3.03
C ASP A 164 23.55 2.86 -2.45
N TYR A 165 24.40 3.47 -1.63
CA TYR A 165 24.10 4.72 -0.94
C TYR A 165 23.90 5.90 -1.91
N VAL A 166 24.44 5.83 -3.12
CA VAL A 166 24.23 6.85 -4.16
C VAL A 166 22.76 6.86 -4.59
N GLN A 167 22.20 5.70 -4.87
CA GLN A 167 20.78 5.56 -5.21
C GLN A 167 19.88 5.90 -4.01
N ALA A 168 20.20 5.41 -2.82
CA ALA A 168 19.46 5.74 -1.62
C ALA A 168 19.37 7.26 -1.44
N ARG A 169 20.49 7.97 -1.50
CA ARG A 169 20.54 9.44 -1.39
C ARG A 169 19.76 10.15 -2.50
N LYS A 170 19.84 9.65 -3.75
CA LYS A 170 19.08 10.19 -4.89
C LYS A 170 17.58 10.21 -4.59
N TYR A 171 17.03 9.10 -4.07
CA TYR A 171 15.60 8.99 -3.79
C TYR A 171 15.20 9.72 -2.51
N MET A 172 16.05 9.77 -1.50
CA MET A 172 15.82 10.60 -0.32
C MET A 172 15.72 12.09 -0.69
N LYS A 173 16.60 12.61 -1.58
CA LYS A 173 16.47 13.97 -2.10
C LYS A 173 15.13 14.20 -2.80
N LYS A 174 14.64 13.24 -3.60
CA LYS A 174 13.32 13.34 -4.24
C LYS A 174 12.18 13.41 -3.21
N ILE A 175 12.23 12.58 -2.15
CA ILE A 175 11.26 12.64 -1.05
C ILE A 175 11.22 14.05 -0.45
N PHE A 176 12.36 14.61 -0.06
CA PHE A 176 12.41 15.93 0.57
C PHE A 176 12.05 17.09 -0.39
N SER A 177 12.07 16.85 -1.70
CA SER A 177 11.62 17.82 -2.71
C SER A 177 10.11 17.83 -2.96
N LEU A 178 9.34 16.86 -2.43
CA LEU A 178 7.89 16.79 -2.63
C LEU A 178 7.09 17.92 -1.96
N GLY A 179 7.74 18.73 -1.12
CA GLY A 179 7.13 19.86 -0.43
C GLY A 179 6.65 19.53 0.99
N LYS A 180 6.05 20.51 1.68
CA LYS A 180 5.71 20.37 3.12
C LYS A 180 4.50 19.47 3.39
N LEU A 181 3.62 19.26 2.41
CA LEU A 181 2.37 18.47 2.59
C LEU A 181 2.65 16.99 2.90
N PHE A 182 3.78 16.45 2.47
CA PHE A 182 4.14 15.06 2.73
C PHE A 182 4.43 14.76 4.22
N CYS A 183 4.69 15.78 5.04
CA CYS A 183 4.89 15.61 6.47
C CYS A 183 3.67 15.02 7.20
N ALA A 184 2.48 15.11 6.61
CA ALA A 184 1.24 14.54 7.14
C ALA A 184 1.20 13.00 7.04
N PHE A 185 1.97 12.39 6.15
CA PHE A 185 1.92 10.95 5.93
C PHE A 185 2.83 10.18 6.89
N PRO A 186 2.38 9.01 7.41
CA PRO A 186 3.19 8.14 8.28
C PRO A 186 4.53 7.75 7.65
N SER A 187 4.55 7.49 6.34
CA SER A 187 5.76 7.14 5.59
C SER A 187 6.86 8.20 5.66
N TYR A 188 6.52 9.46 5.94
CA TYR A 188 7.52 10.51 6.14
C TYR A 188 8.36 10.31 7.40
N LYS A 189 7.75 9.81 8.47
CA LYS A 189 8.50 9.51 9.71
C LYS A 189 9.56 8.45 9.42
N ILE A 190 9.21 7.44 8.62
CA ILE A 190 10.14 6.38 8.19
C ILE A 190 11.25 6.98 7.31
N ALA A 191 10.90 7.86 6.35
CA ALA A 191 11.88 8.53 5.51
C ALA A 191 12.89 9.34 6.33
N ARG A 192 12.45 10.04 7.39
CA ARG A 192 13.35 10.75 8.28
C ARG A 192 14.30 9.82 9.03
N LEU A 193 13.82 8.67 9.50
CA LEU A 193 14.69 7.68 10.16
C LEU A 193 15.72 7.11 9.18
N VAL A 194 15.30 6.74 7.96
CA VAL A 194 16.22 6.24 6.92
C VAL A 194 17.29 7.27 6.56
N ASN A 195 16.98 8.56 6.61
CA ASN A 195 17.94 9.63 6.30
C ASN A 195 18.99 9.85 7.41
N LEU A 196 18.80 9.30 8.59
CA LEU A 196 19.75 9.38 9.71
C LEU A 196 20.78 8.23 9.68
N LEU A 197 20.52 7.18 8.90
CA LEU A 197 21.43 6.05 8.70
C LEU A 197 22.40 6.32 7.55
#